data_96b122d2400c9aeb778f7b565ab38651
#
_entry.id   96b122d2400c9aeb778f7b565ab38651
#
_cell.length_a   1.000
_cell.length_b   1.000
_cell.length_c   1.000
_cell.angle_alpha   90.00
_cell.angle_beta   90.00
_cell.angle_gamma   90.00
#
_symmetry.space_group_name_H-M   'P 1'
#
loop_
_entity.id
_entity.type
_entity.pdbx_description
1 polymer ?
#
loop_
_entity_poly.entity_id
_entity_poly.type
_entity_poly.pdbx_seq_one_letter_code
_entity_poly.pdbx_strand_id
1 'polypeptide(L)'
;MKKILVVLLLLFLIPLSAYGKIKYEFKGGILYNDGKKVTGTFELISRKNKAKGSFVNGLPDGIFERYYPDGSVMLKNTFVAGVRMTEETYYKGGKLFIKFSKKDDSLKVFYEDGNLVLSRSIKTGSSTIYHENGKPLMISDGNISTLYNENNEILFKLNSDESLDSQGDLKELKDGSYQLVKNNKVIATLDASGTIVTFLYSTGEPLMRLNDNNELLQIFFKNENVFFEASGNNFRINYKDGKPLYKTDKITEIFFNKDGEEIPNDSIIGIRKIKQTEEVLWKNF
;
A
#
# COMPACT_ATOMS: atom_id res chain seq x y z
N MET A 1 -8.12 5.61 12.57
CA MET A 1 -7.79 4.18 12.46
C MET A 1 -8.96 3.21 12.70
N LYS A 2 -9.99 3.52 13.53
CA LYS A 2 -11.19 2.66 13.68
C LYS A 2 -12.09 2.60 12.44
N LYS A 3 -12.01 3.58 11.51
CA LYS A 3 -12.88 3.67 10.33
C LYS A 3 -12.45 2.80 9.14
N ILE A 4 -11.18 2.42 9.04
CA ILE A 4 -10.66 1.58 7.93
C ILE A 4 -11.10 0.11 8.09
N LEU A 5 -11.23 -0.37 9.32
CA LEU A 5 -11.72 -1.72 9.59
C LEU A 5 -13.19 -1.92 9.16
N VAL A 6 -13.98 -0.85 9.21
CA VAL A 6 -15.42 -0.86 8.86
C VAL A 6 -15.62 -0.89 7.35
N VAL A 7 -14.74 -0.27 6.55
CA VAL A 7 -14.89 -0.17 5.09
C VAL A 7 -14.63 -1.50 4.39
N LEU A 8 -13.65 -2.28 4.83
CA LEU A 8 -13.38 -3.63 4.29
C LEU A 8 -14.51 -4.64 4.61
N LEU A 9 -15.32 -4.37 5.64
CA LEU A 9 -16.46 -5.21 6.04
C LEU A 9 -17.80 -4.68 5.50
N LEU A 10 -17.92 -3.38 5.18
CA LEU A 10 -19.18 -2.77 4.69
C LEU A 10 -19.49 -3.04 3.20
N LEU A 11 -18.54 -3.57 2.42
CA LEU A 11 -18.77 -3.99 1.02
C LEU A 11 -19.61 -5.27 0.88
N PHE A 12 -20.13 -5.82 1.98
CA PHE A 12 -20.88 -7.06 2.01
C PHE A 12 -22.40 -6.90 2.27
N LEU A 13 -22.96 -5.71 2.16
CA LEU A 13 -24.39 -5.49 2.45
C LEU A 13 -25.20 -5.21 1.18
N ILE A 14 -25.44 -6.22 0.34
CA ILE A 14 -26.53 -6.20 -0.63
C ILE A 14 -27.42 -7.42 -0.36
N PRO A 15 -28.75 -7.24 -0.22
CA PRO A 15 -29.65 -8.37 0.02
C PRO A 15 -29.73 -9.27 -1.23
N LEU A 16 -29.27 -10.49 -1.08
CA LEU A 16 -29.37 -11.56 -2.10
C LEU A 16 -30.74 -12.22 -2.06
N SER A 17 -31.71 -11.68 -2.78
CA SER A 17 -33.07 -12.24 -2.83
C SER A 17 -33.36 -13.18 -4.01
N ALA A 18 -32.37 -13.71 -4.73
CA ALA A 18 -32.62 -14.49 -5.96
C ALA A 18 -31.97 -15.87 -6.07
N TYR A 19 -31.16 -16.34 -5.13
CA TYR A 19 -30.67 -17.73 -5.14
C TYR A 19 -30.83 -18.35 -3.76
N GLY A 20 -31.38 -19.54 -3.70
CA GLY A 20 -31.82 -20.34 -2.55
C GLY A 20 -31.24 -19.94 -1.20
N LYS A 21 -32.06 -19.90 -0.16
CA LYS A 21 -31.79 -19.38 1.20
C LYS A 21 -30.32 -19.43 1.56
N ILE A 22 -29.64 -18.26 1.43
CA ILE A 22 -28.27 -18.13 1.92
C ILE A 22 -28.38 -18.20 3.44
N LYS A 23 -27.84 -19.26 4.00
CA LYS A 23 -27.84 -19.48 5.44
C LYS A 23 -26.86 -18.58 6.18
N TYR A 24 -25.88 -17.98 5.45
CA TYR A 24 -24.79 -17.22 6.05
C TYR A 24 -24.99 -15.73 5.81
N GLU A 25 -24.75 -14.93 6.87
CA GLU A 25 -24.76 -13.46 6.82
C GLU A 25 -23.62 -12.87 7.63
N PHE A 26 -23.06 -11.75 7.15
CA PHE A 26 -22.19 -10.90 7.95
C PHE A 26 -23.00 -9.76 8.57
N LYS A 27 -22.95 -9.64 9.90
CA LYS A 27 -23.61 -8.56 10.63
C LYS A 27 -22.66 -8.00 11.68
N GLY A 28 -22.31 -6.70 11.53
CA GLY A 28 -21.37 -6.05 12.44
C GLY A 28 -19.98 -6.70 12.47
N GLY A 29 -19.50 -7.27 11.35
CA GLY A 29 -18.21 -7.96 11.27
C GLY A 29 -18.21 -9.40 11.80
N ILE A 30 -19.37 -9.94 12.14
CA ILE A 30 -19.54 -11.29 12.69
C ILE A 30 -20.27 -12.14 11.65
N LEU A 31 -19.73 -13.32 11.36
CA LEU A 31 -20.36 -14.30 10.46
C LEU A 31 -21.37 -15.17 11.21
N TYR A 32 -22.58 -15.23 10.67
CA TYR A 32 -23.70 -16.05 11.19
C TYR A 32 -24.13 -17.07 10.15
N ASN A 33 -24.71 -18.17 10.64
CA ASN A 33 -25.49 -19.13 9.89
C ASN A 33 -26.82 -19.35 10.61
N ASP A 34 -27.94 -19.00 9.98
CA ASP A 34 -29.29 -19.07 10.58
C ASP A 34 -29.33 -18.40 11.97
N GLY A 35 -28.77 -17.19 12.08
CA GLY A 35 -28.71 -16.40 13.31
C GLY A 35 -27.73 -16.89 14.38
N LYS A 36 -27.01 -18.00 14.14
CA LYS A 36 -25.99 -18.52 15.06
C LYS A 36 -24.59 -18.15 14.58
N LYS A 37 -23.72 -17.72 15.50
CA LYS A 37 -22.31 -17.46 15.21
C LYS A 37 -21.62 -18.74 14.76
N VAL A 38 -20.77 -18.64 13.73
CA VAL A 38 -20.11 -19.81 13.15
C VAL A 38 -18.70 -20.02 13.69
N THR A 39 -18.26 -21.28 13.67
CA THR A 39 -16.86 -21.66 13.91
C THR A 39 -16.42 -22.62 12.81
N GLY A 40 -15.22 -22.41 12.27
CA GLY A 40 -14.63 -23.25 11.21
C GLY A 40 -14.06 -22.42 10.07
N THR A 41 -13.61 -23.10 9.03
CA THR A 41 -13.05 -22.48 7.83
C THR A 41 -14.09 -22.45 6.71
N PHE A 42 -14.16 -21.31 6.03
CA PHE A 42 -15.16 -21.03 4.99
C PHE A 42 -14.49 -20.51 3.73
N GLU A 43 -15.02 -20.93 2.59
CA GLU A 43 -14.74 -20.34 1.29
C GLU A 43 -15.82 -19.30 0.99
N LEU A 44 -15.38 -18.10 0.66
CA LEU A 44 -16.21 -16.97 0.27
C LEU A 44 -16.08 -16.83 -1.25
N ILE A 45 -17.17 -16.92 -1.96
CA ILE A 45 -17.21 -16.97 -3.42
C ILE A 45 -17.81 -15.67 -3.92
N SER A 46 -17.09 -14.96 -4.79
CA SER A 46 -17.60 -13.86 -5.60
C SER A 46 -17.64 -14.28 -7.07
N ARG A 47 -18.12 -13.39 -7.95
CA ARG A 47 -18.18 -13.70 -9.40
C ARG A 47 -16.80 -13.95 -10.02
N LYS A 48 -15.78 -13.22 -9.56
CA LYS A 48 -14.44 -13.24 -10.17
C LYS A 48 -13.35 -13.68 -9.20
N ASN A 49 -13.61 -13.64 -7.89
CA ASN A 49 -12.61 -13.88 -6.86
C ASN A 49 -13.07 -14.91 -5.85
N LYS A 50 -12.10 -15.55 -5.22
CA LYS A 50 -12.32 -16.43 -4.08
C LYS A 50 -11.57 -15.91 -2.87
N ALA A 51 -12.12 -16.13 -1.70
CA ALA A 51 -11.43 -15.92 -0.43
C ALA A 51 -11.66 -17.15 0.47
N LYS A 52 -10.72 -17.39 1.38
CA LYS A 52 -10.81 -18.45 2.37
C LYS A 52 -10.49 -17.84 3.74
N GLY A 53 -11.29 -18.13 4.74
CA GLY A 53 -11.09 -17.58 6.07
C GLY A 53 -11.53 -18.51 7.18
N SER A 54 -10.85 -18.43 8.32
CA SER A 54 -11.22 -19.13 9.54
C SER A 54 -11.93 -18.20 10.51
N PHE A 55 -12.93 -18.72 11.20
CA PHE A 55 -13.78 -17.99 12.13
C PHE A 55 -13.94 -18.79 13.42
N VAL A 56 -13.93 -18.08 14.56
CA VAL A 56 -14.26 -18.60 15.88
C VAL A 56 -15.36 -17.71 16.48
N ASN A 57 -16.51 -18.31 16.84
CA ASN A 57 -17.67 -17.56 17.32
C ASN A 57 -18.08 -16.40 16.40
N GLY A 58 -17.97 -16.60 15.08
CA GLY A 58 -18.29 -15.62 14.05
C GLY A 58 -17.24 -14.55 13.81
N LEU A 59 -16.22 -14.42 14.65
CA LEU A 59 -15.11 -13.49 14.45
C LEU A 59 -14.01 -14.14 13.62
N PRO A 60 -13.37 -13.41 12.69
CA PRO A 60 -12.17 -13.89 12.01
C PRO A 60 -11.11 -14.31 13.03
N ASP A 61 -10.58 -15.52 12.90
CA ASP A 61 -9.51 -16.07 13.76
C ASP A 61 -8.66 -17.03 12.95
N GLY A 62 -7.34 -16.79 12.91
CA GLY A 62 -6.42 -17.50 12.03
C GLY A 62 -6.19 -16.79 10.70
N ILE A 63 -5.96 -17.56 9.65
CA ILE A 63 -5.58 -17.06 8.33
C ILE A 63 -6.82 -16.75 7.50
N PHE A 64 -6.80 -15.59 6.82
CA PHE A 64 -7.75 -15.19 5.81
C PHE A 64 -6.99 -14.87 4.52
N GLU A 65 -7.32 -15.55 3.42
CA GLU A 65 -6.67 -15.39 2.13
C GLU A 65 -7.69 -15.00 1.06
N ARG A 66 -7.27 -14.10 0.16
CA ARG A 66 -7.99 -13.73 -1.05
C ARG A 66 -7.10 -14.03 -2.25
N TYR A 67 -7.69 -14.46 -3.34
CA TYR A 67 -6.96 -14.94 -4.49
C TYR A 67 -7.22 -14.09 -5.73
N TYR A 68 -6.23 -14.00 -6.59
CA TYR A 68 -6.41 -13.53 -7.96
C TYR A 68 -7.28 -14.51 -8.76
N PRO A 69 -7.82 -14.10 -9.94
CA PRO A 69 -8.59 -15.02 -10.79
C PRO A 69 -7.82 -16.26 -11.23
N ASP A 70 -6.48 -16.20 -11.32
CA ASP A 70 -5.62 -17.33 -11.66
C ASP A 70 -5.38 -18.29 -10.47
N GLY A 71 -5.89 -17.96 -9.30
CA GLY A 71 -5.76 -18.77 -8.08
C GLY A 71 -4.52 -18.43 -7.23
N SER A 72 -3.63 -17.54 -7.66
CA SER A 72 -2.51 -17.07 -6.83
C SER A 72 -3.03 -16.19 -5.69
N VAL A 73 -2.32 -16.18 -4.55
CA VAL A 73 -2.70 -15.37 -3.39
C VAL A 73 -2.50 -13.88 -3.71
N MET A 74 -3.55 -13.09 -3.51
CA MET A 74 -3.54 -11.63 -3.63
C MET A 74 -3.34 -10.96 -2.27
N LEU A 75 -4.03 -11.46 -1.24
CA LEU A 75 -4.02 -10.91 0.11
C LEU A 75 -4.01 -12.04 1.12
N LYS A 76 -3.21 -11.91 2.17
CA LYS A 76 -3.19 -12.80 3.31
C LYS A 76 -3.19 -11.99 4.61
N ASN A 77 -4.20 -12.20 5.43
CA ASN A 77 -4.34 -11.62 6.74
C ASN A 77 -4.23 -12.70 7.81
N THR A 78 -3.68 -12.33 8.97
CA THR A 78 -3.78 -13.13 10.18
C THR A 78 -4.61 -12.37 11.20
N PHE A 79 -5.61 -13.06 11.75
CA PHE A 79 -6.49 -12.52 12.78
C PHE A 79 -6.34 -13.30 14.08
N VAL A 80 -6.52 -12.59 15.20
CA VAL A 80 -6.70 -13.18 16.53
C VAL A 80 -7.94 -12.54 17.15
N ALA A 81 -8.96 -13.33 17.42
CA ALA A 81 -10.23 -12.89 17.98
C ALA A 81 -10.83 -11.64 17.29
N GLY A 82 -10.83 -11.62 15.97
CA GLY A 82 -11.33 -10.52 15.14
C GLY A 82 -10.35 -9.35 14.95
N VAL A 83 -9.20 -9.36 15.61
CA VAL A 83 -8.18 -8.31 15.47
C VAL A 83 -7.15 -8.73 14.41
N ARG A 84 -6.96 -7.89 13.39
CA ARG A 84 -5.92 -8.12 12.38
C ARG A 84 -4.53 -7.89 12.97
N MET A 85 -3.71 -8.92 12.93
CA MET A 85 -2.33 -8.93 13.43
C MET A 85 -1.33 -8.67 12.32
N THR A 86 -1.56 -9.26 11.14
CA THR A 86 -0.73 -9.06 9.94
C THR A 86 -1.61 -8.90 8.71
N GLU A 87 -1.06 -8.21 7.71
CA GLU A 87 -1.58 -8.17 6.34
C GLU A 87 -0.41 -8.27 5.38
N GLU A 88 -0.53 -9.15 4.42
CA GLU A 88 0.41 -9.32 3.33
C GLU A 88 -0.36 -9.25 2.02
N THR A 89 -0.02 -8.28 1.16
CA THR A 89 -0.56 -8.15 -0.19
C THR A 89 0.55 -8.52 -1.17
N TYR A 90 0.19 -9.22 -2.23
CA TYR A 90 1.15 -9.76 -3.18
C TYR A 90 0.90 -9.23 -4.57
N TYR A 91 1.96 -9.07 -5.35
CA TYR A 91 1.89 -8.92 -6.80
C TYR A 91 1.33 -10.19 -7.43
N LYS A 92 0.71 -10.07 -8.60
CA LYS A 92 0.41 -11.24 -9.44
C LYS A 92 1.75 -11.94 -9.80
N GLY A 93 1.93 -13.15 -9.35
CA GLY A 93 3.22 -13.86 -9.42
C GLY A 93 3.82 -14.16 -8.04
N GLY A 94 3.13 -13.74 -6.95
CA GLY A 94 3.40 -14.19 -5.59
C GLY A 94 4.50 -13.43 -4.86
N LYS A 95 5.10 -12.40 -5.45
CA LYS A 95 6.05 -11.54 -4.73
C LYS A 95 5.31 -10.57 -3.81
N LEU A 96 5.87 -10.31 -2.64
CA LEU A 96 5.30 -9.42 -1.63
C LEU A 96 5.27 -7.98 -2.14
N PHE A 97 4.11 -7.32 -2.00
CA PHE A 97 3.91 -5.91 -2.32
C PHE A 97 3.83 -5.06 -1.06
N ILE A 98 2.92 -5.41 -0.13
CA ILE A 98 2.73 -4.69 1.14
C ILE A 98 2.79 -5.71 2.27
N LYS A 99 3.44 -5.34 3.36
CA LYS A 99 3.43 -6.07 4.62
C LYS A 99 3.14 -5.12 5.78
N PHE A 100 2.04 -5.38 6.47
CA PHE A 100 1.71 -4.79 7.75
C PHE A 100 1.92 -5.83 8.85
N SER A 101 2.54 -5.44 9.97
CA SER A 101 2.67 -6.26 11.17
C SER A 101 2.43 -5.41 12.41
N LYS A 102 1.38 -5.76 13.15
CA LYS A 102 1.08 -5.11 14.43
C LYS A 102 2.11 -5.47 15.49
N LYS A 103 2.63 -6.71 15.47
CA LYS A 103 3.65 -7.18 16.41
C LYS A 103 4.96 -6.41 16.24
N ASP A 104 5.38 -6.23 14.99
CA ASP A 104 6.64 -5.58 14.65
C ASP A 104 6.49 -4.07 14.50
N ASP A 105 5.28 -3.53 14.75
CA ASP A 105 4.95 -2.11 14.60
C ASP A 105 5.37 -1.56 13.23
N SER A 106 5.12 -2.30 12.17
CA SER A 106 5.69 -1.96 10.86
C SER A 106 4.69 -2.05 9.71
N LEU A 107 4.84 -1.09 8.80
CA LEU A 107 4.30 -1.14 7.44
C LEU A 107 5.48 -1.11 6.46
N LYS A 108 5.55 -2.07 5.56
CA LYS A 108 6.57 -2.16 4.52
C LYS A 108 5.92 -2.28 3.15
N VAL A 109 6.48 -1.59 2.16
CA VAL A 109 6.09 -1.67 0.75
C VAL A 109 7.32 -2.06 -0.06
N PHE A 110 7.13 -2.94 -1.04
CA PHE A 110 8.22 -3.51 -1.82
C PHE A 110 8.00 -3.26 -3.32
N TYR A 111 9.06 -3.08 -4.05
CA TYR A 111 9.08 -3.19 -5.51
C TYR A 111 8.83 -4.64 -5.95
N GLU A 112 8.47 -4.83 -7.21
CA GLU A 112 8.23 -6.18 -7.75
C GLU A 112 9.50 -7.05 -7.78
N ASP A 113 10.68 -6.46 -7.79
CA ASP A 113 11.96 -7.17 -7.66
C ASP A 113 12.25 -7.64 -6.22
N GLY A 114 11.46 -7.16 -5.24
CA GLY A 114 11.57 -7.48 -3.82
C GLY A 114 12.36 -6.45 -3.00
N ASN A 115 12.92 -5.42 -3.63
CA ASN A 115 13.56 -4.33 -2.93
C ASN A 115 12.54 -3.49 -2.14
N LEU A 116 12.95 -2.95 -1.00
CA LEU A 116 12.10 -2.15 -0.16
C LEU A 116 11.86 -0.77 -0.78
N VAL A 117 10.60 -0.33 -0.85
CA VAL A 117 10.18 1.01 -1.26
C VAL A 117 10.01 1.91 -0.07
N LEU A 118 9.30 1.39 0.96
CA LEU A 118 8.92 2.13 2.15
C LEU A 118 9.00 1.20 3.36
N SER A 119 9.55 1.73 4.45
CA SER A 119 9.40 1.17 5.79
C SER A 119 8.89 2.26 6.72
N ARG A 120 7.84 1.98 7.49
CA ARG A 120 7.24 2.92 8.43
C ARG A 120 6.92 2.24 9.75
N SER A 121 7.28 2.86 10.87
CA SER A 121 6.73 2.54 12.20
C SER A 121 5.33 3.14 12.32
N ILE A 122 4.38 2.32 12.72
CA ILE A 122 2.98 2.76 12.90
C ILE A 122 2.84 3.56 14.19
N LYS A 123 3.64 3.20 15.18
CA LYS A 123 3.61 3.76 16.53
C LYS A 123 4.25 5.15 16.58
N THR A 124 5.44 5.30 16.01
CA THR A 124 6.18 6.56 16.03
C THR A 124 5.90 7.44 14.81
N GLY A 125 5.40 6.86 13.72
CA GLY A 125 5.24 7.55 12.43
C GLY A 125 6.53 7.71 11.65
N SER A 126 7.71 7.33 12.20
CA SER A 126 8.98 7.40 11.50
C SER A 126 8.95 6.53 10.23
N SER A 127 9.57 7.00 9.17
CA SER A 127 9.54 6.33 7.87
C SER A 127 10.84 6.49 7.10
N THR A 128 11.12 5.50 6.26
CA THR A 128 12.19 5.57 5.27
C THR A 128 11.63 5.15 3.92
N ILE A 129 11.81 6.00 2.91
CA ILE A 129 11.56 5.68 1.50
C ILE A 129 12.91 5.35 0.88
N TYR A 130 12.93 4.39 -0.04
CA TYR A 130 14.15 3.87 -0.64
C TYR A 130 14.16 4.08 -2.16
N HIS A 131 15.33 4.31 -2.71
CA HIS A 131 15.61 4.18 -4.12
C HIS A 131 15.51 2.71 -4.59
N GLU A 132 15.37 2.49 -5.89
CA GLU A 132 15.40 1.14 -6.48
C GLU A 132 16.67 0.35 -6.13
N ASN A 133 17.80 1.03 -5.88
CA ASN A 133 19.06 0.40 -5.46
C ASN A 133 19.13 0.05 -3.97
N GLY A 134 18.02 0.22 -3.22
CA GLY A 134 17.91 -0.08 -1.80
C GLY A 134 18.53 0.95 -0.85
N LYS A 135 19.14 2.03 -1.35
CA LYS A 135 19.63 3.12 -0.50
C LYS A 135 18.46 4.04 -0.10
N PRO A 136 18.55 4.73 1.05
CA PRO A 136 17.53 5.70 1.45
C PRO A 136 17.37 6.81 0.41
N LEU A 137 16.12 7.13 0.06
CA LEU A 137 15.71 8.33 -0.66
C LEU A 137 15.32 9.41 0.33
N MET A 138 14.47 9.06 1.31
CA MET A 138 14.03 10.00 2.35
C MET A 138 13.93 9.27 3.69
N ILE A 139 14.46 9.87 4.72
CA ILE A 139 14.31 9.42 6.10
C ILE A 139 13.55 10.50 6.87
N SER A 140 12.47 10.13 7.54
CA SER A 140 11.70 11.00 8.42
C SER A 140 11.54 10.34 9.78
N ASP A 141 11.88 11.05 10.85
CA ASP A 141 11.68 10.62 12.24
C ASP A 141 10.45 11.26 12.90
N GLY A 142 9.70 12.05 12.12
CA GLY A 142 8.56 12.83 12.57
C GLY A 142 8.88 14.29 12.88
N ASN A 143 10.15 14.63 13.07
CA ASN A 143 10.62 16.01 13.34
C ASN A 143 11.48 16.54 12.19
N ILE A 144 12.32 15.68 11.64
CA ILE A 144 13.25 16.03 10.57
C ILE A 144 13.03 15.04 9.41
N SER A 145 12.96 15.58 8.21
CA SER A 145 12.98 14.79 6.98
C SER A 145 14.25 15.09 6.20
N THR A 146 15.04 14.07 5.92
CA THR A 146 16.29 14.18 5.16
C THR A 146 16.14 13.48 3.82
N LEU A 147 16.37 14.20 2.73
CA LEU A 147 16.37 13.68 1.36
C LEU A 147 17.80 13.37 0.90
N TYR A 148 17.95 12.23 0.23
CA TYR A 148 19.21 11.73 -0.30
C TYR A 148 19.11 11.47 -1.79
N ASN A 149 20.22 11.63 -2.52
CA ASN A 149 20.32 11.08 -3.86
C ASN A 149 20.65 9.57 -3.84
N GLU A 150 20.69 8.93 -5.00
CA GLU A 150 20.97 7.51 -5.17
C GLU A 150 22.41 7.10 -4.76
N ASN A 151 23.30 8.07 -4.52
CA ASN A 151 24.65 7.88 -4.01
C ASN A 151 24.72 7.99 -2.48
N ASN A 152 23.58 8.26 -1.81
CA ASN A 152 23.46 8.50 -0.37
C ASN A 152 24.09 9.84 0.09
N GLU A 153 24.12 10.82 -0.81
CA GLU A 153 24.51 12.19 -0.46
C GLU A 153 23.25 12.97 -0.05
N ILE A 154 23.34 13.76 1.03
CA ILE A 154 22.22 14.59 1.48
C ILE A 154 22.00 15.71 0.47
N LEU A 155 20.78 15.80 -0.05
CA LEU A 155 20.32 16.89 -0.89
C LEU A 155 19.81 18.06 -0.04
N PHE A 156 18.92 17.76 0.92
CA PHE A 156 18.42 18.73 1.88
C PHE A 156 17.90 18.10 3.15
N LYS A 157 17.69 18.93 4.19
CA LYS A 157 16.95 18.59 5.40
C LYS A 157 15.82 19.59 5.61
N LEU A 158 14.65 19.08 5.93
CA LEU A 158 13.49 19.85 6.34
C LEU A 158 13.26 19.60 7.82
N ASN A 159 13.29 20.65 8.62
CA ASN A 159 13.02 20.61 10.04
C ASN A 159 11.52 20.80 10.33
N SER A 160 11.09 20.48 11.54
CA SER A 160 9.68 20.63 11.96
C SER A 160 9.19 22.08 12.01
N ASP A 161 10.09 23.06 12.02
CA ASP A 161 9.79 24.49 11.94
C ASP A 161 9.73 24.99 10.48
N GLU A 162 9.68 24.08 9.49
CA GLU A 162 9.69 24.33 8.06
C GLU A 162 10.98 25.01 7.56
N SER A 163 12.00 25.13 8.41
CA SER A 163 13.30 25.62 7.97
C SER A 163 14.00 24.61 7.07
N LEU A 164 14.45 25.07 5.90
CA LEU A 164 15.17 24.28 4.91
C LEU A 164 16.68 24.45 5.12
N ASP A 165 17.36 23.38 5.49
CA ASP A 165 18.83 23.34 5.48
C ASP A 165 19.30 22.74 4.14
N SER A 166 19.46 23.60 3.14
CA SER A 166 20.01 23.23 1.84
C SER A 166 21.52 23.47 1.82
N GLN A 167 22.28 22.44 1.55
CA GLN A 167 23.74 22.52 1.41
C GLN A 167 24.18 22.86 -0.03
N GLY A 168 23.56 23.86 -0.67
CA GLY A 168 23.85 24.23 -2.04
C GLY A 168 23.67 25.72 -2.31
N ASP A 169 24.20 26.19 -3.43
CA ASP A 169 24.05 27.55 -3.90
C ASP A 169 22.81 27.70 -4.76
N LEU A 170 21.95 28.65 -4.43
CA LEU A 170 20.76 28.97 -5.23
C LEU A 170 21.17 29.92 -6.37
N LYS A 171 20.87 29.51 -7.61
CA LYS A 171 21.15 30.25 -8.82
C LYS A 171 19.87 30.60 -9.55
N GLU A 172 19.58 31.88 -9.71
CA GLU A 172 18.47 32.37 -10.53
C GLU A 172 18.81 32.25 -12.03
N LEU A 173 17.84 31.84 -12.82
CA LEU A 173 17.92 31.74 -14.27
C LEU A 173 17.19 32.93 -14.94
N LYS A 174 17.47 33.17 -16.23
CA LYS A 174 16.92 34.30 -16.99
C LYS A 174 15.38 34.27 -17.13
N ASP A 175 14.76 33.11 -17.00
CA ASP A 175 13.32 32.90 -17.05
C ASP A 175 12.63 33.06 -15.68
N GLY A 176 13.37 33.43 -14.64
CA GLY A 176 12.87 33.58 -13.27
C GLY A 176 12.78 32.29 -12.48
N SER A 177 13.17 31.15 -13.05
CA SER A 177 13.30 29.90 -12.31
C SER A 177 14.62 29.82 -11.54
N TYR A 178 14.73 28.89 -10.60
CA TYR A 178 15.94 28.72 -9.77
C TYR A 178 16.49 27.32 -9.87
N GLN A 179 17.79 27.21 -9.72
CA GLN A 179 18.50 25.96 -9.57
C GLN A 179 19.25 25.93 -8.24
N LEU A 180 19.11 24.84 -7.49
CA LEU A 180 19.97 24.55 -6.35
C LEU A 180 21.17 23.73 -6.85
N VAL A 181 22.37 24.28 -6.70
CA VAL A 181 23.62 23.70 -7.21
C VAL A 181 24.49 23.27 -6.05
N LYS A 182 24.94 22.02 -6.03
CA LYS A 182 25.90 21.48 -5.05
C LYS A 182 27.02 20.76 -5.80
N ASN A 183 28.28 21.07 -5.47
CA ASN A 183 29.44 20.46 -6.12
C ASN A 183 29.38 20.54 -7.67
N ASN A 184 29.00 21.73 -8.20
CA ASN A 184 28.79 21.97 -9.63
C ASN A 184 27.72 21.10 -10.32
N LYS A 185 26.84 20.47 -9.56
CA LYS A 185 25.69 19.71 -10.08
C LYS A 185 24.38 20.34 -9.64
N VAL A 186 23.41 20.43 -10.55
CA VAL A 186 22.05 20.83 -10.21
C VAL A 186 21.41 19.64 -9.46
N ILE A 187 20.96 19.89 -8.24
CA ILE A 187 20.32 18.87 -7.38
C ILE A 187 18.81 19.09 -7.24
N ALA A 188 18.35 20.32 -7.49
CA ALA A 188 16.93 20.65 -7.54
C ALA A 188 16.69 21.86 -8.44
N THR A 189 15.45 22.00 -8.91
CA THR A 189 14.94 23.17 -9.63
C THR A 189 13.66 23.67 -8.95
N LEU A 190 13.48 24.99 -8.96
CA LEU A 190 12.24 25.66 -8.57
C LEU A 190 11.73 26.39 -9.81
N ASP A 191 10.47 26.20 -10.15
CA ASP A 191 9.85 26.87 -11.29
C ASP A 191 9.74 28.40 -11.08
N ALA A 192 9.53 29.17 -12.15
CA ALA A 192 9.44 30.64 -12.09
C ALA A 192 8.28 31.14 -11.26
N SER A 193 7.24 30.32 -11.01
CA SER A 193 6.14 30.66 -10.11
C SER A 193 6.47 30.48 -8.63
N GLY A 194 7.58 29.81 -8.32
CA GLY A 194 7.97 29.50 -6.96
C GLY A 194 7.13 28.39 -6.29
N THR A 195 6.37 27.62 -7.07
CA THR A 195 5.40 26.67 -6.53
C THR A 195 5.76 25.20 -6.75
N ILE A 196 6.63 24.92 -7.73
CA ILE A 196 7.03 23.55 -8.07
C ILE A 196 8.51 23.35 -7.83
N VAL A 197 8.85 22.54 -6.83
CA VAL A 197 10.21 22.08 -6.59
C VAL A 197 10.40 20.69 -7.17
N THR A 198 11.43 20.51 -7.99
CA THR A 198 11.80 19.19 -8.53
C THR A 198 13.23 18.86 -8.09
N PHE A 199 13.38 17.80 -7.29
CA PHE A 199 14.68 17.21 -6.96
C PHE A 199 15.08 16.23 -8.05
N LEU A 200 16.39 16.15 -8.30
CA LEU A 200 16.92 15.41 -9.43
C LEU A 200 17.78 14.22 -8.97
N TYR A 201 17.78 13.16 -9.77
CA TYR A 201 18.83 12.15 -9.72
C TYR A 201 20.19 12.79 -10.07
N SER A 202 21.30 12.14 -9.71
CA SER A 202 22.66 12.61 -10.06
C SER A 202 22.89 12.69 -11.57
N THR A 203 22.06 12.06 -12.36
CA THR A 203 22.05 12.02 -13.83
C THR A 203 21.15 13.08 -14.47
N GLY A 204 20.35 13.79 -13.63
CA GLY A 204 19.57 14.95 -14.06
C GLY A 204 18.06 14.68 -14.27
N GLU A 205 17.60 13.43 -14.28
CA GLU A 205 16.19 13.09 -14.40
C GLU A 205 15.44 13.46 -13.11
N PRO A 206 14.11 13.69 -13.17
CA PRO A 206 13.29 13.94 -11.99
C PRO A 206 13.35 12.78 -11.00
N LEU A 207 13.60 13.07 -9.72
CA LEU A 207 13.55 12.11 -8.61
C LEU A 207 12.28 12.28 -7.80
N MET A 208 11.99 13.51 -7.39
CA MET A 208 10.82 13.86 -6.60
C MET A 208 10.35 15.25 -6.99
N ARG A 209 9.04 15.42 -7.08
CA ARG A 209 8.40 16.73 -7.34
C ARG A 209 7.41 17.05 -6.25
N LEU A 210 7.47 18.26 -5.76
CA LEU A 210 6.52 18.86 -4.83
C LEU A 210 5.83 20.03 -5.53
N ASN A 211 4.52 20.18 -5.32
CA ASN A 211 3.76 21.33 -5.78
C ASN A 211 2.84 21.80 -4.64
N ASP A 212 3.15 22.96 -4.06
CA ASP A 212 2.42 23.51 -2.91
C ASP A 212 0.99 23.90 -3.23
N ASN A 213 0.71 24.37 -4.46
CA ASN A 213 -0.62 24.87 -4.83
C ASN A 213 -1.71 23.81 -4.79
N ASN A 214 -1.37 22.55 -4.99
CA ASN A 214 -2.31 21.42 -5.02
C ASN A 214 -1.91 20.24 -4.13
N GLU A 215 -1.03 20.50 -3.18
CA GLU A 215 -0.53 19.49 -2.22
C GLU A 215 -0.05 18.22 -2.91
N LEU A 216 0.58 18.37 -4.10
CA LEU A 216 1.02 17.25 -4.92
C LEU A 216 2.44 16.83 -4.56
N LEU A 217 2.61 15.55 -4.24
CA LEU A 217 3.90 14.86 -4.14
C LEU A 217 3.98 13.80 -5.22
N GLN A 218 5.02 13.82 -6.03
CA GLN A 218 5.36 12.77 -6.99
C GLN A 218 6.77 12.25 -6.73
N ILE A 219 6.92 10.93 -6.82
CA ILE A 219 8.23 10.24 -6.84
C ILE A 219 8.33 9.52 -8.17
N PHE A 220 9.48 9.61 -8.81
CA PHE A 220 9.69 9.08 -10.14
C PHE A 220 10.66 7.89 -10.12
N PHE A 221 10.41 6.93 -11.00
CA PHE A 221 11.44 6.00 -11.42
C PHE A 221 12.49 6.73 -12.26
N LYS A 222 13.67 6.14 -12.40
CA LYS A 222 14.76 6.72 -13.20
C LYS A 222 14.42 6.83 -14.71
N ASN A 223 13.40 6.12 -15.19
CA ASN A 223 12.86 6.24 -16.56
C ASN A 223 11.79 7.34 -16.68
N GLU A 224 11.70 8.26 -15.70
CA GLU A 224 10.78 9.39 -15.62
C GLU A 224 9.30 9.02 -15.44
N ASN A 225 8.94 7.75 -15.41
CA ASN A 225 7.59 7.35 -15.05
C ASN A 225 7.32 7.62 -13.56
N VAL A 226 6.12 8.09 -13.24
CA VAL A 226 5.70 8.31 -11.86
C VAL A 226 5.57 6.96 -11.17
N PHE A 227 6.33 6.75 -10.09
CA PHE A 227 6.19 5.61 -9.22
C PHE A 227 5.07 5.82 -8.20
N PHE A 228 5.11 6.94 -7.49
CA PHE A 228 4.17 7.30 -6.44
C PHE A 228 3.66 8.71 -6.67
N GLU A 229 2.38 8.91 -6.48
CA GLU A 229 1.73 10.22 -6.51
C GLU A 229 0.75 10.33 -5.36
N ALA A 230 0.82 11.42 -4.63
CA ALA A 230 -0.14 11.76 -3.58
C ALA A 230 -0.65 13.18 -3.79
N SER A 231 -1.95 13.38 -3.61
CA SER A 231 -2.60 14.69 -3.63
C SER A 231 -3.72 14.70 -2.58
N GLY A 232 -3.53 15.49 -1.53
CA GLY A 232 -4.43 15.49 -0.38
C GLY A 232 -4.54 14.10 0.26
N ASN A 233 -5.74 13.51 0.23
CA ASN A 233 -5.97 12.17 0.79
C ASN A 233 -5.93 11.04 -0.24
N ASN A 234 -5.65 11.37 -1.49
CA ASN A 234 -5.59 10.40 -2.57
C ASN A 234 -4.14 10.04 -2.85
N PHE A 235 -3.88 8.76 -3.11
CA PHE A 235 -2.57 8.37 -3.61
C PHE A 235 -2.66 7.24 -4.63
N ARG A 236 -1.65 7.18 -5.47
CA ARG A 236 -1.50 6.20 -6.53
C ARG A 236 -0.08 5.65 -6.53
N ILE A 237 0.04 4.35 -6.76
CA ILE A 237 1.31 3.66 -7.00
C ILE A 237 1.22 3.03 -8.39
N ASN A 238 2.26 3.18 -9.18
CA ASN A 238 2.33 2.62 -10.52
C ASN A 238 3.44 1.56 -10.63
N TYR A 239 3.27 0.69 -11.60
CA TYR A 239 4.35 -0.15 -12.11
C TYR A 239 5.42 0.70 -12.81
N LYS A 240 6.60 0.12 -13.06
CA LYS A 240 7.72 0.81 -13.72
C LYS A 240 7.41 1.25 -15.17
N ASP A 241 6.44 0.63 -15.82
CA ASP A 241 5.94 1.03 -17.14
C ASP A 241 4.91 2.17 -17.09
N GLY A 242 4.61 2.71 -15.89
CA GLY A 242 3.69 3.81 -15.66
C GLY A 242 2.22 3.39 -15.51
N LYS A 243 1.87 2.12 -15.73
CA LYS A 243 0.52 1.64 -15.50
C LYS A 243 0.18 1.61 -14.01
N PRO A 244 -1.07 1.85 -13.62
CA PRO A 244 -1.47 1.82 -12.22
C PRO A 244 -1.32 0.41 -11.63
N LEU A 245 -0.83 0.33 -10.40
CA LEU A 245 -0.81 -0.87 -9.58
C LEU A 245 -1.85 -0.78 -8.46
N TYR A 246 -1.92 0.38 -7.81
CA TYR A 246 -2.79 0.64 -6.69
C TYR A 246 -3.20 2.11 -6.68
N LYS A 247 -4.46 2.34 -6.35
CA LYS A 247 -5.03 3.67 -6.21
C LYS A 247 -5.96 3.68 -5.00
N THR A 248 -5.92 4.73 -4.23
CA THR A 248 -6.88 4.94 -3.15
C THR A 248 -7.36 6.37 -3.11
N ASP A 249 -8.58 6.56 -2.68
CA ASP A 249 -9.13 7.79 -2.17
C ASP A 249 -9.55 7.60 -0.70
N LYS A 250 -10.29 8.55 -0.13
CA LYS A 250 -10.75 8.45 1.27
C LYS A 250 -11.61 7.21 1.58
N ILE A 251 -12.18 6.57 0.56
CA ILE A 251 -13.26 5.60 0.69
C ILE A 251 -12.94 4.28 0.00
N THR A 252 -12.26 4.33 -1.14
CA THR A 252 -12.05 3.17 -2.01
C THR A 252 -10.58 2.84 -2.18
N GLU A 253 -10.30 1.53 -2.23
CA GLU A 253 -9.00 0.97 -2.59
C GLU A 253 -9.18 0.14 -3.86
N ILE A 254 -8.41 0.46 -4.89
CA ILE A 254 -8.49 -0.20 -6.20
C ILE A 254 -7.12 -0.77 -6.51
N PHE A 255 -7.09 -2.06 -6.79
CA PHE A 255 -5.91 -2.77 -7.29
C PHE A 255 -6.04 -2.98 -8.79
N PHE A 256 -4.91 -2.96 -9.49
CA PHE A 256 -4.85 -3.18 -10.93
C PHE A 256 -3.92 -4.35 -11.24
N ASN A 257 -4.21 -5.08 -12.31
CA ASN A 257 -3.28 -6.05 -12.88
C ASN A 257 -2.21 -5.34 -13.74
N LYS A 258 -1.23 -6.09 -14.26
CA LYS A 258 -0.17 -5.54 -15.11
C LYS A 258 -0.66 -5.00 -16.47
N ASP A 259 -1.87 -5.38 -16.87
CA ASP A 259 -2.49 -4.86 -18.09
C ASP A 259 -3.18 -3.52 -17.87
N GLY A 260 -3.26 -3.07 -16.59
CA GLY A 260 -3.92 -1.85 -16.16
C GLY A 260 -5.42 -1.99 -15.96
N GLU A 261 -5.94 -3.23 -15.93
CA GLU A 261 -7.35 -3.50 -15.66
C GLU A 261 -7.59 -3.56 -14.15
N GLU A 262 -8.70 -2.98 -13.70
CA GLU A 262 -9.10 -3.06 -12.30
C GLU A 262 -9.33 -4.51 -11.87
N ILE A 263 -8.81 -4.86 -10.70
CA ILE A 263 -9.14 -6.11 -10.02
C ILE A 263 -10.43 -5.87 -9.23
N PRO A 264 -11.58 -6.39 -9.69
CA PRO A 264 -12.86 -6.04 -9.10
C PRO A 264 -12.94 -6.45 -7.63
N ASN A 265 -13.49 -5.56 -6.82
CA ASN A 265 -13.88 -5.85 -5.46
C ASN A 265 -15.34 -6.39 -5.47
N ASP A 266 -15.50 -7.59 -5.98
CA ASP A 266 -16.82 -8.20 -6.19
C ASP A 266 -17.51 -8.57 -4.87
N SER A 267 -18.83 -8.35 -4.82
CA SER A 267 -19.68 -8.82 -3.73
C SER A 267 -19.62 -10.35 -3.59
N ILE A 268 -19.61 -10.84 -2.36
CA ILE A 268 -19.75 -12.28 -2.08
C ILE A 268 -21.13 -12.73 -2.55
N ILE A 269 -21.15 -13.75 -3.43
CA ILE A 269 -22.37 -14.38 -3.94
C ILE A 269 -22.64 -15.73 -3.29
N GLY A 270 -21.69 -16.26 -2.52
CA GLY A 270 -21.86 -17.53 -1.82
C GLY A 270 -20.83 -17.74 -0.71
N ILE A 271 -21.21 -18.50 0.29
CA ILE A 271 -20.34 -18.92 1.40
C ILE A 271 -20.49 -20.44 1.56
N ARG A 272 -19.37 -21.15 1.59
CA ARG A 272 -19.33 -22.59 1.78
C ARG A 272 -18.38 -22.96 2.92
N LYS A 273 -18.88 -23.75 3.89
CA LYS A 273 -18.02 -24.33 4.92
C LYS A 273 -17.09 -25.37 4.27
N ILE A 274 -15.80 -25.25 4.50
CA ILE A 274 -14.83 -26.26 4.11
C ILE A 274 -14.88 -27.37 5.17
N LYS A 275 -15.15 -28.59 4.75
CA LYS A 275 -14.95 -29.75 5.63
C LYS A 275 -13.46 -29.85 5.88
N GLN A 276 -13.05 -29.84 7.14
CA GLN A 276 -11.70 -30.26 7.49
C GLN A 276 -11.57 -31.72 7.02
N THR A 277 -10.74 -31.96 6.02
CA THR A 277 -10.18 -33.29 5.82
C THR A 277 -9.41 -33.57 7.08
N GLU A 278 -9.77 -34.62 7.81
CA GLU A 278 -8.97 -35.12 8.92
C GLU A 278 -7.54 -35.26 8.38
N GLU A 279 -6.61 -34.46 8.90
CA GLU A 279 -5.19 -34.72 8.76
C GLU A 279 -5.01 -36.10 9.40
N VAL A 280 -4.74 -37.07 8.56
CA VAL A 280 -4.30 -38.38 9.02
C VAL A 280 -2.98 -38.14 9.72
N LEU A 281 -3.04 -38.04 11.05
CA LEU A 281 -1.88 -38.07 11.91
C LEU A 281 -1.20 -39.42 11.68
N TRP A 282 -0.22 -39.44 10.81
CA TRP A 282 0.75 -40.52 10.77
C TRP A 282 1.47 -40.51 12.11
N LYS A 283 0.98 -41.33 13.05
CA LYS A 283 1.75 -41.71 14.22
C LYS A 283 2.95 -42.42 13.70
N ASN A 284 4.11 -41.82 13.87
CA ASN A 284 5.39 -42.49 13.67
C ASN A 284 5.45 -43.73 14.55
N PHE A 285 5.61 -44.87 13.92
CA PHE A 285 6.11 -46.06 14.53
C PHE A 285 7.65 -46.01 14.52
#